data_e89d64574f5d08c18f67523dbb2a05aa
#
_entry.id   e89d64574f5d08c18f67523dbb2a05aa
#
_cell.length_a   1.000
_cell.length_b   1.000
_cell.length_c   1.000
_cell.angle_alpha   90.00
_cell.angle_beta   90.00
_cell.angle_gamma   90.00
#
_symmetry.space_group_name_H-M   'P 1'
#
loop_
_entity.id
_entity.type
_entity.pdbx_description
1 polymer ?
#
loop_
_entity_poly.entity_id
_entity_poly.type
_entity_poly.pdbx_seq_one_letter_code
_entity_poly.pdbx_strand_id
1 'polypeptide(L)'
;IIAGINISNTFKLLKTITNNDVLTIEINSKEFMDIEITSESKKTSTKFQLKLLDINESRIEVPDVNMTSVTILPSADFQRLCRDMSNIGNDIEITRAGKELRLRCEGDFANQETSIECPDESPEMTGLYSLRYLNIFTKATSMCSSVQIMQEEGNRFLILKYNVANLGELKFYMATKVPEDQ
;
A
#
# COMPACT_ATOMS: atom_id res chain seq x y z
N ILE A 1 -14.75 -18.40 1.62
CA ILE A 1 -14.16 -18.76 2.93
C ILE A 1 -13.65 -17.47 3.56
N ILE A 2 -14.03 -17.20 4.82
CA ILE A 2 -13.51 -16.11 5.62
C ILE A 2 -12.72 -16.73 6.75
N ALA A 3 -11.47 -16.30 6.93
CA ALA A 3 -10.59 -16.83 7.98
C ALA A 3 -9.87 -15.69 8.68
N GLY A 4 -9.98 -15.63 10.00
CA GLY A 4 -9.23 -14.69 10.83
C GLY A 4 -7.81 -15.19 11.09
N ILE A 5 -6.79 -14.37 10.82
CA ILE A 5 -5.39 -14.75 11.07
C ILE A 5 -4.65 -13.65 11.81
N ASN A 6 -3.69 -14.04 12.65
CA ASN A 6 -2.72 -13.10 13.20
C ASN A 6 -1.58 -12.89 12.20
N ILE A 7 -1.57 -11.72 11.55
CA ILE A 7 -0.59 -11.39 10.51
C ILE A 7 0.85 -11.49 10.99
N SER A 8 1.15 -11.03 12.22
CA SER A 8 2.51 -11.09 12.77
C SER A 8 2.99 -12.52 12.97
N ASN A 9 2.13 -13.42 13.44
CA ASN A 9 2.46 -14.82 13.59
C ASN A 9 2.56 -15.53 12.24
N THR A 10 1.63 -15.27 11.33
CA THR A 10 1.67 -15.78 9.95
C THR A 10 2.98 -15.38 9.27
N PHE A 11 3.37 -14.11 9.38
CA PHE A 11 4.63 -13.62 8.82
C PHE A 11 5.86 -14.37 9.35
N LYS A 12 5.90 -14.71 10.66
CA LYS A 12 7.01 -15.48 11.23
C LYS A 12 7.17 -16.86 10.59
N LEU A 13 6.05 -17.51 10.23
CA LEU A 13 6.07 -18.79 9.54
C LEU A 13 6.51 -18.62 8.08
N LEU A 14 5.91 -17.66 7.37
CA LEU A 14 6.21 -17.40 5.96
C LEU A 14 7.63 -16.88 5.73
N LYS A 15 8.27 -16.28 6.74
CA LYS A 15 9.66 -15.79 6.64
C LYS A 15 10.69 -16.89 6.37
N THR A 16 10.33 -18.16 6.59
CA THR A 16 11.22 -19.31 6.33
C THR A 16 11.26 -19.71 4.85
N ILE A 17 10.37 -19.18 4.02
CA ILE A 17 10.27 -19.47 2.58
C ILE A 17 11.46 -18.86 1.83
N THR A 18 12.02 -19.61 0.90
CA THR A 18 13.06 -19.17 -0.04
C THR A 18 12.52 -19.12 -1.47
N ASN A 19 13.22 -18.45 -2.40
CA ASN A 19 12.72 -18.11 -3.74
C ASN A 19 12.25 -19.29 -4.61
N ASN A 20 12.70 -20.50 -4.34
CA ASN A 20 12.35 -21.70 -5.14
C ASN A 20 11.46 -22.67 -4.36
N ASP A 21 10.93 -22.28 -3.22
CA ASP A 21 10.03 -23.11 -2.46
C ASP A 21 8.59 -22.95 -2.96
N VAL A 22 7.82 -24.03 -2.91
CA VAL A 22 6.38 -24.03 -3.20
C VAL A 22 5.63 -23.88 -1.89
N LEU A 23 4.77 -22.87 -1.83
CA LEU A 23 3.87 -22.61 -0.72
C LEU A 23 2.47 -23.13 -1.05
N THR A 24 1.96 -24.04 -0.23
CA THR A 24 0.58 -24.50 -0.28
C THR A 24 -0.14 -24.05 0.98
N ILE A 25 -1.31 -23.42 0.82
CA ILE A 25 -2.17 -22.99 1.93
C ILE A 25 -3.53 -23.64 1.76
N GLU A 26 -3.98 -24.37 2.79
CA GLU A 26 -5.28 -25.03 2.81
C GLU A 26 -6.06 -24.68 4.08
N ILE A 27 -7.37 -24.49 3.94
CA ILE A 27 -8.30 -24.28 5.05
C ILE A 27 -9.37 -25.35 4.98
N ASN A 28 -9.16 -26.43 5.75
CA ASN A 28 -10.03 -27.58 5.80
C ASN A 28 -10.95 -27.58 7.03
N SER A 29 -10.72 -26.68 7.98
CA SER A 29 -11.51 -26.53 9.19
C SER A 29 -11.71 -25.05 9.55
N LYS A 30 -12.61 -24.78 10.50
CA LYS A 30 -12.79 -23.43 11.07
C LYS A 30 -11.73 -23.05 12.10
N GLU A 31 -10.93 -24.00 12.55
CA GLU A 31 -9.98 -23.81 13.64
C GLU A 31 -8.55 -23.60 13.18
N PHE A 32 -8.20 -24.20 12.01
CA PHE A 32 -6.82 -24.24 11.54
C PHE A 32 -6.70 -23.93 10.06
N MET A 33 -5.59 -23.28 9.72
CA MET A 33 -5.07 -23.13 8.37
C MET A 33 -3.76 -23.92 8.27
N ASP A 34 -3.71 -24.86 7.34
CA ASP A 34 -2.53 -25.66 7.07
C ASP A 34 -1.65 -24.93 6.05
N ILE A 35 -0.37 -24.81 6.36
CA ILE A 35 0.65 -24.17 5.52
C ILE A 35 1.75 -25.20 5.27
N GLU A 36 1.96 -25.56 4.02
CA GLU A 36 3.03 -26.47 3.61
C GLU A 36 4.05 -25.73 2.74
N ILE A 37 5.32 -25.84 3.09
CA ILE A 37 6.45 -25.29 2.35
C ILE A 37 7.28 -26.45 1.85
N THR A 38 7.31 -26.64 0.52
CA THR A 38 8.07 -27.72 -0.13
C THR A 38 9.25 -27.14 -0.89
N SER A 39 10.44 -27.63 -0.58
CA SER A 39 11.67 -27.27 -1.28
C SER A 39 12.16 -28.46 -2.11
N GLU A 40 12.07 -28.34 -3.43
CA GLU A 40 12.55 -29.39 -4.34
C GLU A 40 14.07 -29.57 -4.26
N SER A 41 14.81 -28.45 -4.16
CA SER A 41 16.27 -28.46 -4.12
C SER A 41 16.83 -29.15 -2.85
N LYS A 42 16.14 -28.99 -1.73
CA LYS A 42 16.52 -29.57 -0.42
C LYS A 42 15.81 -30.89 -0.13
N LYS A 43 14.85 -31.29 -0.96
CA LYS A 43 13.99 -32.45 -0.76
C LYS A 43 13.30 -32.43 0.62
N THR A 44 12.84 -31.27 1.04
CA THR A 44 12.19 -31.07 2.34
C THR A 44 10.76 -30.58 2.17
N SER A 45 9.86 -31.06 3.04
CA SER A 45 8.52 -30.51 3.23
C SER A 45 8.37 -30.13 4.70
N THR A 46 7.95 -28.89 4.94
CA THR A 46 7.68 -28.36 6.29
C THR A 46 6.22 -27.97 6.38
N LYS A 47 5.54 -28.50 7.37
CA LYS A 47 4.11 -28.24 7.60
C LYS A 47 3.91 -27.44 8.87
N PHE A 48 3.09 -26.40 8.76
CA PHE A 48 2.61 -25.63 9.90
C PHE A 48 1.10 -25.69 9.95
N GLN A 49 0.56 -25.71 11.16
CA GLN A 49 -0.85 -25.59 11.43
C GLN A 49 -1.10 -24.32 12.22
N LEU A 50 -1.60 -23.28 11.55
CA LEU A 50 -1.88 -21.99 12.14
C LEU A 50 -3.31 -21.97 12.70
N LYS A 51 -3.45 -21.65 13.99
CA LYS A 51 -4.77 -21.45 14.60
C LYS A 51 -5.44 -20.21 14.02
N LEU A 52 -6.67 -20.38 13.56
CA LEU A 52 -7.52 -19.29 13.12
C LEU A 52 -8.10 -18.55 14.30
N LEU A 53 -8.41 -17.28 14.09
CA LEU A 53 -9.04 -16.40 15.07
C LEU A 53 -10.52 -16.22 14.70
N ASP A 54 -11.36 -16.25 15.71
CA ASP A 54 -12.73 -15.76 15.57
C ASP A 54 -12.73 -14.23 15.75
N ILE A 55 -12.93 -13.52 14.66
CA ILE A 55 -12.92 -12.06 14.63
C ILE A 55 -14.37 -11.60 14.58
N ASN A 56 -14.90 -11.15 15.71
CA ASN A 56 -16.26 -10.61 15.85
C ASN A 56 -16.38 -9.13 15.44
N GLU A 57 -15.52 -8.67 14.53
CA GLU A 57 -15.57 -7.30 14.02
C GLU A 57 -16.34 -7.23 12.70
N SER A 58 -17.12 -6.18 12.53
CA SER A 58 -17.79 -5.89 11.27
C SER A 58 -16.76 -5.68 10.16
N ARG A 59 -16.98 -6.28 9.00
CA ARG A 59 -16.15 -6.04 7.84
C ARG A 59 -16.19 -4.55 7.48
N ILE A 60 -15.03 -3.93 7.38
CA ILE A 60 -14.92 -2.57 6.87
C ILE A 60 -15.27 -2.61 5.38
N GLU A 61 -16.36 -1.95 5.02
CA GLU A 61 -16.72 -1.75 3.62
C GLU A 61 -15.88 -0.62 3.05
N VAL A 62 -15.22 -0.91 1.93
CA VAL A 62 -14.50 0.11 1.17
C VAL A 62 -15.56 0.91 0.41
N PRO A 63 -15.66 2.24 0.60
CA PRO A 63 -16.63 3.05 -0.11
C PRO A 63 -16.38 3.00 -1.62
N ASP A 64 -17.45 2.96 -2.39
CA ASP A 64 -17.37 3.19 -3.83
C ASP A 64 -16.99 4.65 -4.07
N VAL A 65 -15.81 4.87 -4.61
CA VAL A 65 -15.27 6.21 -4.85
C VAL A 65 -14.99 6.37 -6.33
N ASN A 66 -15.58 7.41 -6.93
CA ASN A 66 -15.27 7.79 -8.30
C ASN A 66 -13.94 8.54 -8.33
N MET A 67 -12.92 7.88 -8.87
CA MET A 67 -11.60 8.48 -9.02
C MET A 67 -11.63 9.46 -10.19
N THR A 68 -11.37 10.72 -9.89
CA THR A 68 -11.36 11.81 -10.88
C THR A 68 -9.99 11.94 -11.54
N SER A 69 -8.92 11.58 -10.81
CA SER A 69 -7.55 11.63 -11.30
C SER A 69 -6.82 10.33 -10.99
N VAL A 70 -6.05 9.88 -11.99
CA VAL A 70 -5.13 8.76 -11.86
C VAL A 70 -3.78 9.16 -12.43
N THR A 71 -2.75 9.22 -11.58
CA THR A 71 -1.38 9.48 -12.00
C THR A 71 -0.55 8.21 -11.82
N ILE A 72 0.17 7.81 -12.86
CA ILE A 72 1.01 6.61 -12.86
C ILE A 72 2.46 7.03 -12.77
N LEU A 73 3.19 6.54 -11.77
CA LEU A 73 4.61 6.79 -11.57
C LEU A 73 5.38 5.47 -11.45
N PRO A 74 6.69 5.47 -11.76
CA PRO A 74 7.57 4.38 -11.34
C PRO A 74 7.52 4.22 -9.82
N SER A 75 7.22 3.01 -9.34
CA SER A 75 6.99 2.78 -7.91
C SER A 75 8.22 3.09 -7.05
N ALA A 76 9.43 2.81 -7.60
CA ALA A 76 10.70 3.11 -6.93
C ALA A 76 10.94 4.63 -6.76
N ASP A 77 10.56 5.42 -7.77
CA ASP A 77 10.71 6.88 -7.71
C ASP A 77 9.75 7.49 -6.68
N PHE A 78 8.49 7.06 -6.68
CA PHE A 78 7.54 7.51 -5.67
C PHE A 78 7.96 7.10 -4.25
N GLN A 79 8.45 5.87 -4.06
CA GLN A 79 8.99 5.42 -2.77
C GLN A 79 10.16 6.29 -2.32
N ARG A 80 11.09 6.62 -3.24
CA ARG A 80 12.23 7.48 -2.94
C ARG A 80 11.77 8.88 -2.51
N LEU A 81 10.84 9.49 -3.26
CA LEU A 81 10.28 10.81 -2.93
C LEU A 81 9.64 10.83 -1.54
N CYS A 82 8.82 9.84 -1.20
CA CYS A 82 8.22 9.74 0.12
C CYS A 82 9.27 9.61 1.24
N ARG A 83 10.34 8.85 1.00
CA ARG A 83 11.44 8.68 1.95
C ARG A 83 12.23 9.97 2.13
N ASP A 84 12.57 10.63 1.03
CA ASP A 84 13.35 11.86 1.05
C ASP A 84 12.58 12.97 1.78
N MET A 85 11.30 13.15 1.47
CA MET A 85 10.43 14.12 2.13
C MET A 85 10.22 13.81 3.62
N SER A 86 10.19 12.54 4.03
CA SER A 86 10.05 12.19 5.45
C SER A 86 11.29 12.51 6.31
N ASN A 87 12.42 12.87 5.70
CA ASN A 87 13.56 13.43 6.40
C ASN A 87 13.39 14.94 6.70
N ILE A 88 12.43 15.60 6.04
CA ILE A 88 12.15 17.02 6.16
C ILE A 88 10.95 17.25 7.08
N GLY A 89 9.85 16.56 6.85
CA GLY A 89 8.61 16.76 7.58
C GLY A 89 7.80 15.46 7.75
N ASN A 90 6.69 15.58 8.45
CA ASN A 90 5.81 14.44 8.75
C ASN A 90 4.70 14.26 7.72
N ASP A 91 4.37 15.29 6.99
CA ASP A 91 3.24 15.33 6.09
C ASP A 91 3.67 15.80 4.69
N ILE A 92 2.92 15.36 3.70
CA ILE A 92 3.09 15.73 2.31
C ILE A 92 1.77 16.26 1.78
N GLU A 93 1.83 17.41 1.12
CA GLU A 93 0.76 17.92 0.29
C GLU A 93 0.91 17.36 -1.12
N ILE A 94 -0.15 16.78 -1.63
CA ILE A 94 -0.21 16.21 -2.99
C ILE A 94 -1.27 17.01 -3.76
N THR A 95 -0.81 17.79 -4.75
CA THR A 95 -1.67 18.55 -5.63
C THR A 95 -1.59 18.00 -7.04
N ARG A 96 -2.74 17.70 -7.63
CA ARG A 96 -2.89 17.37 -9.05
C ARG A 96 -3.67 18.49 -9.72
N ALA A 97 -3.08 19.17 -10.70
CA ALA A 97 -3.74 20.25 -11.43
C ALA A 97 -3.25 20.32 -12.88
N GLY A 98 -4.16 20.45 -13.82
CA GLY A 98 -3.81 20.44 -15.25
C GLY A 98 -2.95 19.23 -15.61
N LYS A 99 -1.76 19.45 -16.13
CA LYS A 99 -0.77 18.41 -16.48
C LYS A 99 0.35 18.27 -15.46
N GLU A 100 0.13 18.65 -14.22
CA GLU A 100 1.16 18.62 -13.18
C GLU A 100 0.68 17.83 -11.95
N LEU A 101 1.56 16.97 -11.43
CA LEU A 101 1.47 16.45 -10.07
C LEU A 101 2.56 17.14 -9.24
N ARG A 102 2.16 17.86 -8.20
CA ARG A 102 3.06 18.54 -7.27
C ARG A 102 3.04 17.86 -5.93
N LEU A 103 4.22 17.59 -5.39
CA LEU A 103 4.44 16.99 -4.08
C LEU A 103 5.21 18.03 -3.25
N ARG A 104 4.65 18.48 -2.14
CA ARG A 104 5.24 19.47 -1.25
C ARG A 104 5.30 18.94 0.18
N CYS A 105 6.45 19.16 0.82
CA CYS A 105 6.66 18.85 2.23
C CYS A 105 7.28 20.06 2.93
N GLU A 106 6.74 20.42 4.07
CA GLU A 106 7.26 21.48 4.93
C GLU A 106 7.83 20.88 6.21
N GLY A 107 8.97 21.37 6.63
CA GLY A 107 9.62 20.97 7.88
C GLY A 107 10.34 22.14 8.55
N ASP A 108 10.82 21.91 9.75
CA ASP A 108 11.41 22.96 10.62
C ASP A 108 12.67 23.58 10.01
N PHE A 109 13.43 22.83 9.21
CA PHE A 109 14.71 23.30 8.68
C PHE A 109 14.73 23.45 7.15
N ALA A 110 13.77 22.88 6.43
CA ALA A 110 13.69 22.93 4.97
C ALA A 110 12.28 22.68 4.46
N ASN A 111 12.01 23.15 3.26
CA ASN A 111 10.84 22.79 2.46
C ASN A 111 11.31 22.10 1.19
N GLN A 112 10.57 21.10 0.75
CA GLN A 112 10.80 20.43 -0.53
C GLN A 112 9.56 20.50 -1.39
N GLU A 113 9.74 20.81 -2.65
CA GLU A 113 8.71 20.72 -3.68
C GLU A 113 9.26 19.95 -4.87
N THR A 114 8.46 19.03 -5.39
CA THR A 114 8.78 18.25 -6.59
C THR A 114 7.58 18.27 -7.51
N SER A 115 7.78 18.77 -8.73
CA SER A 115 6.78 18.79 -9.80
C SER A 115 7.07 17.70 -10.82
N ILE A 116 6.02 17.00 -11.22
CA ILE A 116 6.06 15.90 -12.19
C ILE A 116 5.07 16.20 -13.29
N GLU A 117 5.53 16.19 -14.53
CA GLU A 117 4.66 16.37 -15.69
C GLU A 117 3.84 15.10 -15.94
N CYS A 118 2.54 15.29 -16.16
CA CYS A 118 1.57 14.23 -16.41
C CYS A 118 1.02 14.34 -17.82
N PRO A 119 0.74 13.21 -18.51
CA PRO A 119 0.25 13.23 -19.89
C PRO A 119 -1.19 13.79 -20.00
N ASP A 120 -2.02 13.49 -19.00
CA ASP A 120 -3.44 13.82 -19.00
C ASP A 120 -3.74 15.06 -18.16
N GLU A 121 -4.74 15.82 -18.58
CA GLU A 121 -5.28 16.93 -17.78
C GLU A 121 -6.15 16.39 -16.65
N SER A 122 -6.13 17.11 -15.52
CA SER A 122 -6.94 16.79 -14.35
C SER A 122 -7.44 18.07 -13.71
N PRO A 123 -8.65 18.09 -13.12
CA PRO A 123 -9.07 19.18 -12.26
C PRO A 123 -8.09 19.33 -11.08
N GLU A 124 -8.12 20.50 -10.46
CA GLU A 124 -7.27 20.76 -9.30
C GLU A 124 -7.80 20.00 -8.09
N MET A 125 -6.92 19.21 -7.50
CA MET A 125 -7.16 18.45 -6.27
C MET A 125 -5.95 18.51 -5.40
N THR A 126 -6.14 18.94 -4.15
CA THR A 126 -5.07 19.09 -3.17
C THR A 126 -5.44 18.37 -1.88
N GLY A 127 -4.54 17.56 -1.36
CA GLY A 127 -4.72 16.89 -0.09
C GLY A 127 -3.44 16.78 0.72
N LEU A 128 -3.58 16.83 2.03
CA LEU A 128 -2.49 16.65 2.99
C LEU A 128 -2.50 15.23 3.55
N TYR A 129 -1.36 14.55 3.51
CA TYR A 129 -1.25 13.13 3.86
C TYR A 129 -0.04 12.86 4.72
N SER A 130 -0.13 11.82 5.57
CA SER A 130 0.96 11.41 6.44
C SER A 130 2.03 10.63 5.69
N LEU A 131 3.27 11.14 5.68
CA LEU A 131 4.45 10.46 5.12
C LEU A 131 4.76 9.15 5.81
N ARG A 132 4.44 9.04 7.11
CA ARG A 132 4.59 7.79 7.86
C ARG A 132 3.82 6.64 7.21
N TYR A 133 2.55 6.87 6.86
CA TYR A 133 1.72 5.84 6.22
C TYR A 133 2.12 5.61 4.77
N LEU A 134 2.46 6.65 4.02
CA LEU A 134 2.95 6.51 2.65
C LEU A 134 4.22 5.65 2.60
N ASN A 135 5.16 5.83 3.52
CA ASN A 135 6.36 5.00 3.62
C ASN A 135 6.05 3.53 3.97
N ILE A 136 4.94 3.27 4.64
CA ILE A 136 4.47 1.88 4.86
C ILE A 136 3.89 1.31 3.56
N PHE A 137 3.04 2.07 2.87
CA PHE A 137 2.37 1.63 1.65
C PHE A 137 3.35 1.42 0.49
N THR A 138 4.37 2.27 0.37
CA THR A 138 5.38 2.15 -0.67
C THR A 138 6.32 0.95 -0.50
N LYS A 139 6.23 0.17 0.59
CA LYS A 139 6.88 -1.15 0.70
C LYS A 139 6.38 -2.13 -0.37
N ALA A 140 5.19 -1.92 -0.92
CA ALA A 140 4.67 -2.68 -2.06
C ALA A 140 5.47 -2.48 -3.36
N THR A 141 6.39 -1.53 -3.41
CA THR A 141 7.28 -1.26 -4.56
C THR A 141 8.04 -2.51 -5.04
N SER A 142 8.38 -3.42 -4.13
CA SER A 142 9.05 -4.68 -4.50
C SER A 142 8.18 -5.62 -5.34
N MET A 143 6.87 -5.41 -5.41
CA MET A 143 5.92 -6.26 -6.13
C MET A 143 5.58 -5.73 -7.53
N CYS A 144 5.82 -4.44 -7.81
CA CYS A 144 5.38 -3.77 -9.03
C CYS A 144 6.32 -2.68 -9.48
N SER A 145 6.48 -2.50 -10.79
CA SER A 145 7.29 -1.42 -11.36
C SER A 145 6.63 -0.05 -11.32
N SER A 146 5.30 0.00 -11.20
CA SER A 146 4.53 1.24 -11.20
C SER A 146 3.52 1.29 -10.06
N VAL A 147 3.21 2.51 -9.60
CA VAL A 147 2.14 2.82 -8.67
C VAL A 147 1.16 3.78 -9.33
N GLN A 148 -0.13 3.58 -9.10
CA GLN A 148 -1.18 4.51 -9.47
C GLN A 148 -1.56 5.33 -8.23
N ILE A 149 -1.40 6.64 -8.33
CA ILE A 149 -1.85 7.62 -7.33
C ILE A 149 -3.22 8.10 -7.80
N MET A 150 -4.25 7.83 -7.03
CA MET A 150 -5.63 8.09 -7.40
C MET A 150 -6.25 9.05 -6.39
N GLN A 151 -6.89 10.11 -6.91
CA GLN A 151 -7.58 11.13 -6.12
C GLN A 151 -9.01 11.30 -6.62
N GLU A 152 -9.92 11.64 -5.72
CA GLU A 152 -11.32 11.96 -6.01
C GLU A 152 -11.58 13.47 -5.90
N GLU A 153 -12.63 13.97 -6.55
CA GLU A 153 -13.00 15.38 -6.52
C GLU A 153 -13.31 15.90 -5.11
N GLY A 154 -13.87 15.06 -4.25
CA GLY A 154 -14.11 15.38 -2.84
C GLY A 154 -12.85 15.38 -1.97
N ASN A 155 -11.73 14.94 -2.50
CA ASN A 155 -10.41 14.84 -1.84
C ASN A 155 -10.44 14.21 -0.43
N ARG A 156 -11.37 13.29 -0.20
CA ARG A 156 -11.51 12.59 1.09
C ARG A 156 -10.46 11.51 1.28
N PHE A 157 -10.02 10.91 0.16
CA PHE A 157 -9.10 9.78 0.15
C PHE A 157 -8.05 9.92 -0.93
N LEU A 158 -6.84 9.50 -0.58
CA LEU A 158 -5.80 9.12 -1.51
C LEU A 158 -5.80 7.60 -1.62
N ILE A 159 -5.76 7.08 -2.83
CA ILE A 159 -5.59 5.64 -3.06
C ILE A 159 -4.28 5.40 -3.77
N LEU A 160 -3.44 4.54 -3.19
CA LEU A 160 -2.29 3.98 -3.88
C LEU A 160 -2.63 2.57 -4.35
N LYS A 161 -2.56 2.36 -5.66
CA LYS A 161 -2.86 1.07 -6.28
C LYS A 161 -1.61 0.49 -6.94
N TYR A 162 -1.34 -0.77 -6.64
CA TYR A 162 -0.28 -1.58 -7.23
C TYR A 162 -0.89 -2.79 -7.92
N ASN A 163 -0.57 -2.99 -9.20
CA ASN A 163 -1.00 -4.17 -9.95
C ASN A 163 0.08 -5.25 -9.82
N VAL A 164 -0.22 -6.32 -9.08
CA VAL A 164 0.73 -7.38 -8.77
C VAL A 164 0.64 -8.48 -9.82
N ALA A 165 1.32 -8.31 -10.96
CA ALA A 165 1.36 -9.24 -12.08
C ALA A 165 -0.03 -9.87 -12.38
N ASN A 166 -0.13 -11.21 -12.39
CA ASN A 166 -1.38 -11.94 -12.61
C ASN A 166 -2.12 -12.31 -11.31
N LEU A 167 -1.61 -11.88 -10.16
CA LEU A 167 -2.17 -12.23 -8.85
C LEU A 167 -3.33 -11.33 -8.45
N GLY A 168 -3.35 -10.08 -8.95
CA GLY A 168 -4.40 -9.13 -8.62
C GLY A 168 -3.88 -7.72 -8.36
N GLU A 169 -4.58 -7.00 -7.51
CA GLU A 169 -4.25 -5.61 -7.16
C GLU A 169 -4.20 -5.41 -5.65
N LEU A 170 -3.28 -4.54 -5.22
CA LEU A 170 -3.16 -4.10 -3.85
C LEU A 170 -3.52 -2.61 -3.79
N LYS A 171 -4.53 -2.26 -3.01
CA LYS A 171 -4.98 -0.88 -2.82
C LYS A 171 -4.81 -0.46 -1.37
N PHE A 172 -4.22 0.70 -1.17
CA PHE A 172 -4.13 1.36 0.12
C PHE A 172 -4.97 2.64 0.09
N TYR A 173 -5.83 2.79 1.05
CA TYR A 173 -6.71 3.94 1.22
C TYR A 173 -6.22 4.78 2.38
N MET A 174 -6.07 6.07 2.17
CA MET A 174 -5.67 7.01 3.21
C MET A 174 -6.56 8.24 3.19
N ALA A 175 -7.16 8.54 4.34
CA ALA A 175 -7.93 9.77 4.49
C ALA A 175 -7.02 11.00 4.43
N THR A 176 -7.53 12.08 3.85
CA THR A 176 -6.88 13.39 3.88
C THR A 176 -6.87 13.91 5.32
N LYS A 177 -5.75 14.47 5.75
CA LYS A 177 -5.69 15.19 7.03
C LYS A 177 -6.47 16.49 6.90
N VAL A 178 -7.31 16.76 7.88
CA VAL A 178 -7.92 18.09 8.02
C VAL A 178 -6.85 19.00 8.61
N PRO A 179 -6.59 20.19 8.05
CA PRO A 179 -5.72 21.16 8.69
C PRO A 179 -6.23 21.41 10.12
N GLU A 180 -5.36 21.31 11.10
CA GLU A 180 -5.70 21.78 12.45
C GLU A 180 -5.91 23.28 12.35
N ASP A 181 -7.13 23.75 12.66
CA ASP A 181 -7.41 25.18 12.77
C ASP A 181 -6.48 25.78 13.84
N GLN A 182 -5.63 26.68 13.40
CA GLN A 182 -4.72 27.44 14.26
C GLN A 182 -5.49 28.52 15.04
#